data_28cf2d5ed01a86aefd1aff4671157d8e
#
_entry.id   28cf2d5ed01a86aefd1aff4671157d8e
#
_cell.length_a   1.000
_cell.length_b   1.000
_cell.length_c   1.000
_cell.angle_alpha   90.00
_cell.angle_beta   90.00
_cell.angle_gamma   90.00
#
_symmetry.space_group_name_H-M   'P 1'
#
loop_
_entity.id
_entity.type
_entity.pdbx_description
1 polymer ?
#
loop_
_entity_poly.entity_id
_entity_poly.type
_entity_poly.pdbx_seq_one_letter_code
_entity_poly.pdbx_strand_id
1 'polypeptide(L)'
;MLEQMGAAAKAASYKLALLSSREKNRVLEKIADYLEAQSQDILLANEQDLLEARRNGLSEAMLDRLALNPARLKSIADDVRQVCNLADPVGQVIDGGLLDSGLRLERRRVPLGVIGVIYEARPNVTVDVASLCLKTGNAAILRGGKETWRTNAATVKVIQQALEECGLPAGAVQAIESPDRALVNEMLRMDKYIDMLIPRGGAGLHKLCREQSTIPVITGGIGVCHIVVDDSAEIEPALKIIVNAKTQRPSTCNTVETLLVHQGIASTFLPALSKQMAESGVTLHADTNALVLLQGGPASVVPVKAEQYDDEFLSLDLNVKVVADLDDAIAHIREHGTQHSDAILTRTLRNADRFVNEVDSSAVYVNASTRFTDGGQFGLGAEVAVSTQKLHARGPMGLEALTTYKWIGFGDDTIRA
;
A
#
# COMPACT_ATOMS: atom_id res chain seq x y z
N MET A 1 -12.02 2.01 27.39
CA MET A 1 -12.51 1.51 26.10
C MET A 1 -11.36 0.86 25.32
N LEU A 2 -10.34 1.56 24.90
CA LEU A 2 -9.25 1.01 24.06
C LEU A 2 -8.46 -0.13 24.74
N GLU A 3 -8.23 -0.05 26.04
CA GLU A 3 -7.57 -1.12 26.79
C GLU A 3 -8.36 -2.45 26.76
N GLN A 4 -9.68 -2.38 26.86
CA GLN A 4 -10.54 -3.56 26.74
C GLN A 4 -10.54 -4.12 25.32
N MET A 5 -10.57 -3.25 24.30
CA MET A 5 -10.44 -3.64 22.90
C MET A 5 -9.10 -4.33 22.64
N GLY A 6 -8.00 -3.74 23.15
CA GLY A 6 -6.67 -4.31 23.04
C GLY A 6 -6.56 -5.69 23.68
N ALA A 7 -7.08 -5.85 24.90
CA ALA A 7 -7.08 -7.12 25.60
C ALA A 7 -7.91 -8.19 24.85
N ALA A 8 -9.08 -7.81 24.34
CA ALA A 8 -9.93 -8.71 23.55
C ALA A 8 -9.26 -9.14 22.24
N ALA A 9 -8.63 -8.20 21.50
CA ALA A 9 -7.87 -8.50 20.29
C ALA A 9 -6.68 -9.43 20.57
N LYS A 10 -5.93 -9.16 21.63
CA LYS A 10 -4.79 -10.01 22.02
C LYS A 10 -5.24 -11.43 22.39
N ALA A 11 -6.32 -11.58 23.15
CA ALA A 11 -6.90 -12.89 23.45
C ALA A 11 -7.41 -13.62 22.18
N ALA A 12 -8.02 -12.87 21.25
CA ALA A 12 -8.47 -13.42 19.99
C ALA A 12 -7.30 -13.87 19.10
N SER A 13 -6.19 -13.12 19.04
CA SER A 13 -5.03 -13.45 18.21
C SER A 13 -4.44 -14.83 18.53
N TYR A 14 -4.42 -15.25 19.80
CA TYR A 14 -3.97 -16.57 20.20
C TYR A 14 -4.85 -17.70 19.62
N LYS A 15 -6.16 -17.49 19.51
CA LYS A 15 -7.07 -18.46 18.89
C LYS A 15 -6.91 -18.47 17.37
N LEU A 16 -6.82 -17.30 16.75
CA LEU A 16 -6.65 -17.15 15.30
C LEU A 16 -5.36 -17.81 14.79
N ALA A 17 -4.27 -17.73 15.57
CA ALA A 17 -2.98 -18.31 15.22
C ALA A 17 -3.01 -19.86 15.11
N LEU A 18 -4.01 -20.51 15.69
CA LEU A 18 -4.17 -21.97 15.69
C LEU A 18 -5.09 -22.48 14.59
N LEU A 19 -5.79 -21.59 13.88
CA LEU A 19 -6.74 -21.98 12.83
C LEU A 19 -6.01 -22.57 11.62
N SER A 20 -6.57 -23.64 11.09
CA SER A 20 -6.19 -24.16 9.78
C SER A 20 -6.62 -23.21 8.66
N SER A 21 -5.98 -23.29 7.49
CA SER A 21 -6.37 -22.52 6.30
C SER A 21 -7.85 -22.76 5.91
N ARG A 22 -8.36 -23.98 6.12
CA ARG A 22 -9.76 -24.31 5.87
C ARG A 22 -10.71 -23.54 6.78
N GLU A 23 -10.39 -23.46 8.07
CA GLU A 23 -11.20 -22.70 9.04
C GLU A 23 -11.17 -21.21 8.74
N LYS A 24 -10.00 -20.66 8.43
CA LYS A 24 -9.85 -19.25 7.99
C LYS A 24 -10.69 -18.96 6.75
N ASN A 25 -10.63 -19.82 5.74
CA ASN A 25 -11.42 -19.65 4.51
C ASN A 25 -12.93 -19.71 4.80
N ARG A 26 -13.39 -20.64 5.65
CA ARG A 26 -14.81 -20.70 6.05
C ARG A 26 -15.29 -19.39 6.68
N VAL A 27 -14.46 -18.77 7.51
CA VAL A 27 -14.77 -17.47 8.11
C VAL A 27 -14.86 -16.37 7.06
N LEU A 28 -13.91 -16.32 6.12
CA LEU A 28 -13.90 -15.31 5.06
C LEU A 28 -15.10 -15.46 4.12
N GLU A 29 -15.45 -16.70 3.73
CA GLU A 29 -16.65 -16.98 2.94
C GLU A 29 -17.92 -16.52 3.67
N LYS A 30 -18.01 -16.78 4.98
CA LYS A 30 -19.14 -16.33 5.80
C LYS A 30 -19.19 -14.79 5.89
N ILE A 31 -18.05 -14.12 6.00
CA ILE A 31 -17.98 -12.65 5.97
C ILE A 31 -18.50 -12.12 4.63
N ALA A 32 -18.07 -12.69 3.50
CA ALA A 32 -18.55 -12.29 2.19
C ALA A 32 -20.07 -12.45 2.04
N ASP A 33 -20.61 -13.59 2.49
CA ASP A 33 -22.05 -13.85 2.47
C ASP A 33 -22.83 -12.85 3.34
N TYR A 34 -22.29 -12.49 4.51
CA TYR A 34 -22.94 -11.55 5.42
C TYR A 34 -22.88 -10.10 4.92
N LEU A 35 -21.79 -9.70 4.26
CA LEU A 35 -21.69 -8.39 3.61
C LEU A 35 -22.78 -8.20 2.56
N GLU A 36 -23.11 -9.25 1.79
CA GLU A 36 -24.20 -9.23 0.81
C GLU A 36 -25.58 -9.28 1.50
N ALA A 37 -25.77 -10.21 2.44
CA ALA A 37 -27.05 -10.42 3.12
C ALA A 37 -27.49 -9.23 4.00
N GLN A 38 -26.53 -8.55 4.63
CA GLN A 38 -26.77 -7.41 5.53
C GLN A 38 -26.33 -6.08 4.89
N SER A 39 -26.26 -6.02 3.58
CA SER A 39 -25.83 -4.84 2.82
C SER A 39 -26.65 -3.60 3.13
N GLN A 40 -27.93 -3.75 3.47
CA GLN A 40 -28.82 -2.64 3.75
C GLN A 40 -28.38 -1.83 4.99
N ASP A 41 -27.95 -2.50 6.06
CA ASP A 41 -27.51 -1.82 7.30
C ASP A 41 -26.22 -1.00 7.03
N ILE A 42 -25.31 -1.55 6.24
CA ILE A 42 -24.07 -0.86 5.84
C ILE A 42 -24.39 0.34 4.95
N LEU A 43 -25.30 0.19 3.99
CA LEU A 43 -25.69 1.27 3.08
C LEU A 43 -26.42 2.41 3.81
N LEU A 44 -27.28 2.10 4.78
CA LEU A 44 -27.94 3.11 5.61
C LEU A 44 -26.92 3.90 6.43
N ALA A 45 -25.93 3.22 7.02
CA ALA A 45 -24.84 3.89 7.74
C ALA A 45 -23.99 4.77 6.81
N ASN A 46 -23.72 4.30 5.59
CA ASN A 46 -22.98 5.04 4.59
C ASN A 46 -23.73 6.29 4.11
N GLU A 47 -25.04 6.20 3.91
CA GLU A 47 -25.87 7.35 3.57
C GLU A 47 -25.78 8.46 4.62
N GLN A 48 -25.80 8.08 5.91
CA GLN A 48 -25.65 9.06 7.01
C GLN A 48 -24.26 9.74 6.97
N ASP A 49 -23.20 8.98 6.76
CA ASP A 49 -21.84 9.52 6.63
C ASP A 49 -21.74 10.46 5.43
N LEU A 50 -22.33 10.11 4.28
CA LEU A 50 -22.35 10.95 3.09
C LEU A 50 -23.14 12.26 3.29
N LEU A 51 -24.28 12.20 3.99
CA LEU A 51 -25.06 13.39 4.33
C LEU A 51 -24.27 14.35 5.21
N GLU A 52 -23.55 13.84 6.20
CA GLU A 52 -22.69 14.65 7.07
C GLU A 52 -21.49 15.20 6.30
N ALA A 53 -20.85 14.39 5.44
CA ALA A 53 -19.73 14.81 4.60
C ALA A 53 -20.13 15.97 3.65
N ARG A 54 -21.31 15.90 3.02
CA ARG A 54 -21.85 16.98 2.19
C ARG A 54 -22.09 18.26 3.00
N ARG A 55 -22.67 18.16 4.19
CA ARG A 55 -22.87 19.32 5.09
C ARG A 55 -21.54 19.96 5.49
N ASN A 56 -20.49 19.16 5.61
CA ASN A 56 -19.14 19.64 5.93
C ASN A 56 -18.36 20.14 4.70
N GLY A 57 -18.99 20.21 3.52
CA GLY A 57 -18.42 20.79 2.32
C GLY A 57 -17.35 19.96 1.61
N LEU A 58 -17.39 18.62 1.76
CA LEU A 58 -16.49 17.75 1.00
C LEU A 58 -16.79 17.84 -0.51
N SER A 59 -15.73 17.77 -1.31
CA SER A 59 -15.85 17.79 -2.77
C SER A 59 -16.60 16.56 -3.30
N GLU A 60 -17.23 16.66 -4.48
CA GLU A 60 -17.91 15.53 -5.13
C GLU A 60 -16.98 14.34 -5.37
N ALA A 61 -15.70 14.59 -5.69
CA ALA A 61 -14.71 13.54 -5.84
C ALA A 61 -14.45 12.77 -4.53
N MET A 62 -14.43 13.49 -3.39
CA MET A 62 -14.31 12.85 -2.08
C MET A 62 -15.59 12.11 -1.70
N LEU A 63 -16.77 12.66 -1.99
CA LEU A 63 -18.05 12.00 -1.75
C LEU A 63 -18.17 10.69 -2.54
N ASP A 64 -17.79 10.67 -3.82
CA ASP A 64 -17.76 9.41 -4.61
C ASP A 64 -16.80 8.38 -4.01
N ARG A 65 -15.67 8.82 -3.48
CA ARG A 65 -14.69 7.95 -2.82
C ARG A 65 -15.22 7.32 -1.53
N LEU A 66 -16.10 8.02 -0.81
CA LEU A 66 -16.75 7.53 0.42
C LEU A 66 -17.98 6.67 0.13
N ALA A 67 -18.61 6.84 -1.03
CA ALA A 67 -19.88 6.24 -1.35
C ALA A 67 -19.78 4.73 -1.54
N LEU A 68 -20.70 4.00 -0.89
CA LEU A 68 -21.00 2.62 -1.16
C LEU A 68 -22.35 2.50 -1.87
N ASN A 69 -22.47 1.49 -2.70
CA ASN A 69 -23.72 1.06 -3.32
C ASN A 69 -23.75 -0.48 -3.38
N PRO A 70 -24.87 -1.10 -3.73
CA PRO A 70 -24.95 -2.57 -3.79
C PRO A 70 -23.87 -3.21 -4.66
N ALA A 71 -23.54 -2.60 -5.81
CA ALA A 71 -22.52 -3.12 -6.71
C ALA A 71 -21.10 -3.05 -6.10
N ARG A 72 -20.76 -1.93 -5.43
CA ARG A 72 -19.48 -1.78 -4.72
C ARG A 72 -19.37 -2.76 -3.55
N LEU A 73 -20.46 -2.97 -2.77
CA LEU A 73 -20.48 -3.95 -1.68
C LEU A 73 -20.33 -5.38 -2.20
N LYS A 74 -20.98 -5.71 -3.31
CA LYS A 74 -20.80 -7.01 -3.95
C LYS A 74 -19.35 -7.20 -4.41
N SER A 75 -18.73 -6.19 -5.01
CA SER A 75 -17.32 -6.25 -5.39
C SER A 75 -16.42 -6.49 -4.19
N ILE A 76 -16.66 -5.82 -3.06
CA ILE A 76 -15.91 -6.03 -1.81
C ILE A 76 -16.08 -7.47 -1.30
N ALA A 77 -17.29 -8.03 -1.36
CA ALA A 77 -17.52 -9.42 -0.98
C ALA A 77 -16.80 -10.41 -1.93
N ASP A 78 -16.79 -10.11 -3.22
CA ASP A 78 -16.05 -10.92 -4.21
C ASP A 78 -14.53 -10.84 -3.98
N ASP A 79 -13.99 -9.69 -3.58
CA ASP A 79 -12.58 -9.52 -3.20
C ASP A 79 -12.23 -10.38 -1.96
N VAL A 80 -13.11 -10.45 -0.97
CA VAL A 80 -12.94 -11.35 0.20
C VAL A 80 -12.88 -12.82 -0.25
N ARG A 81 -13.75 -13.23 -1.19
CA ARG A 81 -13.72 -14.59 -1.76
C ARG A 81 -12.43 -14.86 -2.53
N GLN A 82 -11.84 -13.84 -3.20
CA GLN A 82 -10.53 -13.98 -3.83
C GLN A 82 -9.42 -14.22 -2.81
N VAL A 83 -9.46 -13.56 -1.64
CA VAL A 83 -8.50 -13.81 -0.55
C VAL A 83 -8.55 -15.27 -0.07
N CYS A 84 -9.70 -15.94 -0.11
CA CYS A 84 -9.79 -17.37 0.21
C CYS A 84 -8.90 -18.25 -0.69
N ASN A 85 -8.71 -17.85 -1.96
CA ASN A 85 -7.93 -18.59 -2.94
C ASN A 85 -6.42 -18.38 -2.82
N LEU A 86 -5.99 -17.38 -2.04
CA LEU A 86 -4.58 -17.12 -1.82
C LEU A 86 -3.95 -18.19 -0.92
N ALA A 87 -2.69 -18.52 -1.19
CA ALA A 87 -1.94 -19.44 -0.35
C ALA A 87 -1.75 -18.85 1.06
N ASP A 88 -2.04 -19.64 2.08
CA ASP A 88 -1.82 -19.27 3.48
C ASP A 88 -0.33 -19.41 3.82
N PRO A 89 0.37 -18.33 4.18
CA PRO A 89 1.79 -18.42 4.52
C PRO A 89 2.04 -18.97 5.93
N VAL A 90 1.03 -19.00 6.80
CA VAL A 90 1.19 -19.42 8.20
C VAL A 90 1.47 -20.92 8.27
N GLY A 91 2.50 -21.30 9.04
CA GLY A 91 2.94 -22.68 9.19
C GLY A 91 3.97 -23.12 8.14
N GLN A 92 4.24 -22.33 7.11
CA GLN A 92 5.30 -22.65 6.14
C GLN A 92 6.67 -22.67 6.81
N VAL A 93 7.45 -23.72 6.54
CA VAL A 93 8.88 -23.76 6.92
C VAL A 93 9.67 -23.00 5.87
N ILE A 94 10.32 -21.94 6.30
CA ILE A 94 11.11 -21.05 5.42
C ILE A 94 12.44 -21.74 5.08
N ASP A 95 13.10 -22.23 6.13
CA ASP A 95 14.36 -22.96 6.05
C ASP A 95 14.55 -23.77 7.35
N GLY A 96 15.59 -24.59 7.36
CA GLY A 96 15.95 -25.39 8.52
C GLY A 96 16.92 -26.50 8.13
N GLY A 97 17.33 -27.30 9.11
CA GLY A 97 18.24 -28.41 8.91
C GLY A 97 18.64 -29.11 10.20
N LEU A 98 19.40 -30.17 10.08
CA LEU A 98 20.05 -30.87 11.18
C LEU A 98 21.39 -30.19 11.48
N LEU A 99 21.58 -29.75 12.73
CA LEU A 99 22.82 -29.16 13.19
C LEU A 99 23.79 -30.24 13.66
N ASP A 100 25.11 -29.91 13.73
CA ASP A 100 26.15 -30.83 14.21
C ASP A 100 25.88 -31.34 15.64
N SER A 101 25.14 -30.57 16.44
CA SER A 101 24.70 -30.93 17.78
C SER A 101 23.62 -32.04 17.81
N GLY A 102 23.07 -32.44 16.64
CA GLY A 102 21.91 -33.34 16.55
C GLY A 102 20.56 -32.64 16.70
N LEU A 103 20.54 -31.33 16.95
CA LEU A 103 19.28 -30.53 17.00
C LEU A 103 18.77 -30.31 15.59
N ARG A 104 17.50 -30.68 15.32
CA ARG A 104 16.80 -30.33 14.08
C ARG A 104 16.10 -28.98 14.27
N LEU A 105 16.53 -27.97 13.53
CA LEU A 105 16.05 -26.59 13.63
C LEU A 105 15.17 -26.27 12.43
N GLU A 106 14.06 -25.58 12.67
CA GLU A 106 13.17 -25.05 11.64
C GLU A 106 12.88 -23.59 11.90
N ARG A 107 12.82 -22.78 10.84
CA ARG A 107 12.29 -21.43 10.87
C ARG A 107 10.90 -21.43 10.21
N ARG A 108 9.86 -21.24 11.01
CA ARG A 108 8.47 -21.38 10.59
C ARG A 108 7.72 -20.07 10.67
N ARG A 109 6.93 -19.75 9.62
CA ARG A 109 6.07 -18.55 9.60
C ARG A 109 4.95 -18.64 10.63
N VAL A 110 4.71 -17.52 11.31
CA VAL A 110 3.64 -17.34 12.29
C VAL A 110 2.98 -15.98 12.10
N PRO A 111 1.71 -15.78 12.53
CA PRO A 111 1.08 -14.47 12.54
C PRO A 111 1.90 -13.45 13.33
N LEU A 112 1.76 -12.17 12.98
CA LEU A 112 2.31 -11.07 13.78
C LEU A 112 1.61 -10.95 15.14
N GLY A 113 0.30 -11.13 15.18
CA GLY A 113 -0.51 -11.04 16.39
C GLY A 113 -1.69 -10.09 16.24
N VAL A 114 -1.62 -8.88 16.80
CA VAL A 114 -2.63 -7.83 16.66
C VAL A 114 -2.10 -6.73 15.78
N ILE A 115 -2.82 -6.41 14.70
CA ILE A 115 -2.46 -5.36 13.77
C ILE A 115 -3.40 -4.16 13.97
N GLY A 116 -2.83 -3.01 14.25
CA GLY A 116 -3.54 -1.74 14.26
C GLY A 116 -3.47 -1.09 12.89
N VAL A 117 -4.61 -0.67 12.33
CA VAL A 117 -4.62 0.04 11.05
C VAL A 117 -5.37 1.36 11.19
N ILE A 118 -4.68 2.46 10.85
CA ILE A 118 -5.25 3.80 10.85
C ILE A 118 -5.37 4.24 9.39
N TYR A 119 -6.59 4.52 8.93
CA TYR A 119 -6.84 4.82 7.52
C TYR A 119 -7.79 5.99 7.32
N GLU A 120 -7.62 6.68 6.21
CA GLU A 120 -8.46 7.80 5.80
C GLU A 120 -9.56 7.32 4.85
N ALA A 121 -10.62 8.06 4.79
CA ALA A 121 -11.75 8.11 3.85
C ALA A 121 -11.83 7.00 2.75
N ARG A 122 -11.85 5.71 3.14
CA ARG A 122 -11.99 4.56 2.23
C ARG A 122 -12.74 3.43 2.95
N PRO A 123 -14.06 3.31 2.83
CA PRO A 123 -14.83 2.30 3.56
C PRO A 123 -14.46 0.84 3.20
N ASN A 124 -14.02 0.58 1.96
CA ASN A 124 -13.55 -0.75 1.55
C ASN A 124 -12.34 -1.25 2.35
N VAL A 125 -11.45 -0.35 2.81
CA VAL A 125 -10.24 -0.71 3.55
C VAL A 125 -10.57 -1.50 4.83
N THR A 126 -11.73 -1.23 5.44
CA THR A 126 -12.22 -1.98 6.61
C THR A 126 -12.27 -3.48 6.33
N VAL A 127 -12.85 -3.87 5.21
CA VAL A 127 -13.01 -5.28 4.81
C VAL A 127 -11.68 -5.84 4.27
N ASP A 128 -10.98 -5.08 3.44
CA ASP A 128 -9.71 -5.50 2.84
C ASP A 128 -8.69 -5.88 3.93
N VAL A 129 -8.52 -5.00 4.93
CA VAL A 129 -7.60 -5.24 6.05
C VAL A 129 -8.07 -6.39 6.92
N ALA A 130 -9.36 -6.42 7.28
CA ALA A 130 -9.90 -7.48 8.12
C ALA A 130 -9.71 -8.86 7.48
N SER A 131 -9.98 -9.00 6.18
CA SER A 131 -9.85 -10.27 5.46
C SER A 131 -8.40 -10.73 5.38
N LEU A 132 -7.45 -9.83 5.09
CA LEU A 132 -6.03 -10.17 5.03
C LEU A 132 -5.47 -10.53 6.43
N CYS A 133 -5.88 -9.81 7.47
CA CYS A 133 -5.51 -10.13 8.85
C CYS A 133 -6.04 -11.51 9.27
N LEU A 134 -7.31 -11.79 9.04
CA LEU A 134 -7.92 -13.08 9.37
C LEU A 134 -7.30 -14.23 8.57
N LYS A 135 -7.02 -14.04 7.27
CA LYS A 135 -6.34 -15.04 6.43
C LYS A 135 -4.97 -15.41 6.98
N THR A 136 -4.27 -14.46 7.58
CA THR A 136 -2.95 -14.66 8.18
C THR A 136 -2.98 -14.94 9.68
N GLY A 137 -4.16 -15.18 10.27
CA GLY A 137 -4.32 -15.50 11.69
C GLY A 137 -4.05 -14.35 12.64
N ASN A 138 -4.15 -13.11 12.18
CA ASN A 138 -4.00 -11.89 12.98
C ASN A 138 -5.37 -11.35 13.42
N ALA A 139 -5.41 -10.73 14.59
CA ALA A 139 -6.51 -9.85 14.98
C ALA A 139 -6.26 -8.43 14.46
N ALA A 140 -7.32 -7.66 14.27
CA ALA A 140 -7.26 -6.29 13.75
C ALA A 140 -8.00 -5.29 14.62
N ILE A 141 -7.36 -4.15 14.93
CA ILE A 141 -8.00 -2.96 15.50
C ILE A 141 -7.93 -1.86 14.45
N LEU A 142 -9.10 -1.41 14.02
CA LEU A 142 -9.29 -0.52 12.88
C LEU A 142 -9.69 0.88 13.35
N ARG A 143 -9.03 1.91 12.82
CA ARG A 143 -9.37 3.30 13.04
C ARG A 143 -9.50 4.02 11.70
N GLY A 144 -10.72 4.11 11.20
CA GLY A 144 -11.04 4.83 9.97
C GLY A 144 -11.16 6.35 10.16
N GLY A 145 -11.21 7.09 9.07
CA GLY A 145 -11.47 8.53 9.06
C GLY A 145 -12.81 8.88 9.71
N LYS A 146 -12.91 10.12 10.21
CA LYS A 146 -14.15 10.63 10.82
C LYS A 146 -15.33 10.65 9.86
N GLU A 147 -15.05 10.67 8.56
CA GLU A 147 -16.03 10.76 7.50
C GLU A 147 -16.76 9.44 7.22
N THR A 148 -16.25 8.31 7.75
CA THR A 148 -16.79 6.97 7.49
C THR A 148 -16.99 6.14 8.76
N TRP A 149 -17.01 6.76 9.93
CA TRP A 149 -17.00 6.02 11.19
C TRP A 149 -18.26 5.16 11.40
N ARG A 150 -19.45 5.61 10.94
CA ARG A 150 -20.69 4.83 11.03
C ARG A 150 -20.66 3.65 10.06
N THR A 151 -20.22 3.89 8.82
CA THR A 151 -20.04 2.85 7.82
C THR A 151 -19.09 1.76 8.31
N ASN A 152 -17.94 2.18 8.88
CA ASN A 152 -16.94 1.25 9.39
C ASN A 152 -17.48 0.44 10.59
N ALA A 153 -18.20 1.08 11.51
CA ALA A 153 -18.83 0.41 12.65
C ALA A 153 -19.87 -0.62 12.21
N ALA A 154 -20.75 -0.26 11.27
CA ALA A 154 -21.73 -1.19 10.70
C ALA A 154 -21.06 -2.37 10.01
N THR A 155 -20.02 -2.12 9.21
CA THR A 155 -19.27 -3.16 8.50
C THR A 155 -18.57 -4.12 9.47
N VAL A 156 -17.90 -3.58 10.52
CA VAL A 156 -17.24 -4.41 11.52
C VAL A 156 -18.24 -5.24 12.31
N LYS A 157 -19.42 -4.70 12.61
CA LYS A 157 -20.50 -5.46 13.27
C LYS A 157 -20.93 -6.68 12.45
N VAL A 158 -21.05 -6.52 11.12
CA VAL A 158 -21.36 -7.63 10.20
C VAL A 158 -20.24 -8.68 10.21
N ILE A 159 -18.98 -8.24 10.21
CA ILE A 159 -17.81 -9.14 10.30
C ILE A 159 -17.82 -9.90 11.64
N GLN A 160 -18.10 -9.23 12.75
CA GLN A 160 -18.17 -9.83 14.08
C GLN A 160 -19.24 -10.90 14.19
N GLN A 161 -20.43 -10.67 13.61
CA GLN A 161 -21.49 -11.68 13.55
C GLN A 161 -21.06 -12.93 12.78
N ALA A 162 -20.37 -12.76 11.66
CA ALA A 162 -19.83 -13.88 10.88
C ALA A 162 -18.75 -14.66 11.68
N LEU A 163 -17.90 -13.96 12.44
CA LEU A 163 -16.91 -14.57 13.34
C LEU A 163 -17.60 -15.41 14.42
N GLU A 164 -18.59 -14.86 15.11
CA GLU A 164 -19.32 -15.54 16.18
C GLU A 164 -20.06 -16.77 15.67
N GLU A 165 -20.68 -16.73 14.49
CA GLU A 165 -21.31 -17.89 13.87
C GLU A 165 -20.31 -19.00 13.54
N CYS A 166 -19.05 -18.62 13.25
CA CYS A 166 -17.97 -19.58 13.07
C CYS A 166 -17.32 -20.05 14.39
N GLY A 167 -17.82 -19.60 15.55
CA GLY A 167 -17.28 -19.96 16.87
C GLY A 167 -16.01 -19.17 17.24
N LEU A 168 -15.76 -18.05 16.58
CA LEU A 168 -14.61 -17.18 16.84
C LEU A 168 -15.01 -15.93 17.65
N PRO A 169 -14.09 -15.37 18.43
CA PRO A 169 -14.40 -14.19 19.23
C PRO A 169 -14.59 -12.94 18.35
N ALA A 170 -15.62 -12.16 18.61
CA ALA A 170 -15.87 -10.87 17.98
C ALA A 170 -14.66 -9.90 18.11
N GLY A 171 -13.90 -10.01 19.20
CA GLY A 171 -12.68 -9.24 19.44
C GLY A 171 -11.56 -9.44 18.40
N ALA A 172 -11.71 -10.41 17.49
CA ALA A 172 -10.75 -10.64 16.40
C ALA A 172 -10.70 -9.46 15.40
N VAL A 173 -11.82 -8.77 15.18
CA VAL A 173 -11.88 -7.57 14.35
C VAL A 173 -12.70 -6.51 15.08
N GLN A 174 -12.10 -5.36 15.33
CA GLN A 174 -12.74 -4.28 16.05
C GLN A 174 -12.49 -2.94 15.36
N ALA A 175 -13.48 -2.03 15.42
CA ALA A 175 -13.33 -0.64 14.99
C ALA A 175 -13.41 0.31 16.18
N ILE A 176 -12.63 1.38 16.15
CA ILE A 176 -12.79 2.50 17.10
C ILE A 176 -13.97 3.35 16.62
N GLU A 177 -15.10 3.21 17.31
CA GLU A 177 -16.40 3.82 16.97
C GLU A 177 -16.49 5.27 17.47
N SER A 178 -15.46 6.07 17.18
CA SER A 178 -15.44 7.49 17.57
C SER A 178 -14.61 8.32 16.62
N PRO A 179 -15.06 9.51 16.22
CA PRO A 179 -14.30 10.42 15.40
C PRO A 179 -13.18 11.15 16.17
N ASP A 180 -13.11 10.99 17.49
CA ASP A 180 -12.14 11.70 18.34
C ASP A 180 -10.70 11.35 17.97
N ARG A 181 -9.91 12.38 17.64
CA ARG A 181 -8.50 12.26 17.32
C ARG A 181 -7.63 11.87 18.51
N ALA A 182 -8.07 12.15 19.75
CA ALA A 182 -7.33 11.76 20.95
C ALA A 182 -7.13 10.24 21.01
N LEU A 183 -8.13 9.46 20.55
CA LEU A 183 -8.06 8.01 20.49
C LEU A 183 -6.99 7.48 19.51
N VAL A 184 -6.61 8.26 18.49
CA VAL A 184 -5.47 7.92 17.63
C VAL A 184 -4.18 7.95 18.46
N ASN A 185 -3.95 9.02 19.23
CA ASN A 185 -2.76 9.14 20.06
C ASN A 185 -2.69 8.07 21.14
N GLU A 186 -3.84 7.68 21.70
CA GLU A 186 -3.92 6.57 22.67
C GLU A 186 -3.59 5.25 21.97
N MET A 187 -4.16 4.97 20.79
CA MET A 187 -3.89 3.77 20.00
C MET A 187 -2.41 3.62 19.64
N LEU A 188 -1.71 4.73 19.32
CA LEU A 188 -0.28 4.73 18.99
C LEU A 188 0.62 4.27 20.16
N ARG A 189 0.08 4.17 21.38
CA ARG A 189 0.80 3.79 22.60
C ARG A 189 0.31 2.47 23.22
N MET A 190 -0.47 1.70 22.48
CA MET A 190 -1.00 0.42 22.92
C MET A 190 -0.05 -0.75 22.66
N ASP A 191 1.26 -0.55 22.82
CA ASP A 191 2.32 -1.54 22.58
C ASP A 191 2.17 -2.84 23.41
N LYS A 192 1.45 -2.77 24.53
CA LYS A 192 1.06 -3.96 25.32
C LYS A 192 0.14 -4.91 24.54
N TYR A 193 -0.64 -4.41 23.60
CA TYR A 193 -1.70 -5.15 22.92
C TYR A 193 -1.47 -5.27 21.42
N ILE A 194 -1.03 -4.20 20.76
CA ILE A 194 -0.84 -4.10 19.32
C ILE A 194 0.62 -4.40 18.99
N ASP A 195 0.84 -5.35 18.08
CA ASP A 195 2.17 -5.80 17.69
C ASP A 195 2.74 -5.00 16.51
N MET A 196 1.87 -4.41 15.68
CA MET A 196 2.27 -3.60 14.51
C MET A 196 1.18 -2.59 14.15
N LEU A 197 1.60 -1.40 13.69
CA LEU A 197 0.72 -0.36 13.13
C LEU A 197 0.99 -0.16 11.64
N ILE A 198 -0.09 0.01 10.87
CA ILE A 198 -0.06 0.30 9.45
C ILE A 198 -0.92 1.54 9.16
N PRO A 199 -0.31 2.71 8.95
CA PRO A 199 -1.03 3.89 8.49
C PRO A 199 -1.37 3.79 6.99
N ARG A 200 -2.60 4.18 6.63
CA ARG A 200 -3.14 4.23 5.27
C ARG A 200 -3.73 5.60 4.98
N GLY A 201 -2.93 6.55 4.60
CA GLY A 201 -3.35 7.95 4.38
C GLY A 201 -2.21 8.81 3.85
N GLY A 202 -2.37 10.11 3.94
CA GLY A 202 -1.37 11.07 3.46
C GLY A 202 -0.11 11.16 4.35
N ALA A 203 0.87 11.94 3.88
CA ALA A 203 2.17 12.14 4.52
C ALA A 203 2.08 12.51 6.02
N GLY A 204 1.10 13.35 6.38
CA GLY A 204 0.89 13.78 7.76
C GLY A 204 0.55 12.62 8.70
N LEU A 205 -0.27 11.66 8.26
CA LEU A 205 -0.60 10.48 9.05
C LEU A 205 0.62 9.58 9.23
N HIS A 206 1.37 9.32 8.18
CA HIS A 206 2.60 8.53 8.24
C HIS A 206 3.63 9.15 9.17
N LYS A 207 3.82 10.48 9.09
CA LYS A 207 4.69 11.24 9.98
C LYS A 207 4.24 11.13 11.44
N LEU A 208 2.95 11.36 11.70
CA LEU A 208 2.37 11.25 13.05
C LEU A 208 2.64 9.86 13.66
N CYS A 209 2.33 8.79 12.92
CA CYS A 209 2.53 7.43 13.39
C CYS A 209 4.01 7.14 13.67
N ARG A 210 4.92 7.55 12.77
CA ARG A 210 6.36 7.32 12.94
C ARG A 210 6.95 8.06 14.14
N GLU A 211 6.50 9.28 14.41
CA GLU A 211 7.04 10.13 15.48
C GLU A 211 6.42 9.86 16.85
N GLN A 212 5.16 9.43 16.90
CA GLN A 212 4.39 9.34 18.14
C GLN A 212 4.19 7.91 18.65
N SER A 213 4.37 6.90 17.79
CA SER A 213 4.08 5.52 18.16
C SER A 213 5.17 4.90 19.02
N THR A 214 4.75 4.15 20.05
CA THR A 214 5.63 3.20 20.77
C THR A 214 5.57 1.80 20.16
N ILE A 215 4.66 1.57 19.22
CA ILE A 215 4.47 0.31 18.49
C ILE A 215 5.29 0.37 17.18
N PRO A 216 5.89 -0.73 16.71
CA PRO A 216 6.48 -0.77 15.37
C PRO A 216 5.50 -0.34 14.29
N VAL A 217 5.90 0.60 13.43
CA VAL A 217 5.06 1.17 12.37
C VAL A 217 5.64 0.79 11.01
N ILE A 218 4.83 0.22 10.15
CA ILE A 218 5.17 0.06 8.74
C ILE A 218 4.67 1.29 8.00
N THR A 219 5.60 2.11 7.53
CA THR A 219 5.31 3.33 6.78
C THR A 219 5.68 3.17 5.30
N GLY A 220 4.99 3.92 4.48
CA GLY A 220 5.17 3.96 3.03
C GLY A 220 4.06 4.81 2.43
N GLY A 221 3.77 4.61 1.17
CA GLY A 221 2.56 5.16 0.57
C GLY A 221 2.67 6.58 0.02
N ILE A 222 3.81 7.28 0.19
CA ILE A 222 4.12 8.51 -0.52
C ILE A 222 5.05 8.12 -1.66
N GLY A 223 4.63 8.40 -2.89
CA GLY A 223 5.35 7.99 -4.08
C GLY A 223 5.81 9.17 -4.94
N VAL A 224 6.99 9.74 -4.65
CA VAL A 224 7.68 10.57 -5.64
C VAL A 224 8.48 9.64 -6.54
N CYS A 225 7.79 9.09 -7.54
CA CYS A 225 8.35 8.08 -8.45
C CYS A 225 9.03 8.75 -9.66
N HIS A 226 10.13 8.16 -10.12
CA HIS A 226 10.90 8.68 -11.24
C HIS A 226 10.95 7.70 -12.41
N ILE A 227 11.03 8.24 -13.62
CA ILE A 227 11.39 7.48 -14.81
C ILE A 227 12.59 8.18 -15.49
N VAL A 228 13.68 7.43 -15.67
CA VAL A 228 14.85 7.89 -16.42
C VAL A 228 14.69 7.46 -17.87
N VAL A 229 14.79 8.40 -18.79
CA VAL A 229 14.89 8.15 -20.23
C VAL A 229 16.38 8.27 -20.62
N ASP A 230 17.03 7.12 -20.77
CA ASP A 230 18.43 7.00 -21.14
C ASP A 230 18.64 7.40 -22.62
N ASP A 231 19.86 7.74 -23.02
CA ASP A 231 20.19 8.13 -24.40
C ASP A 231 19.90 7.03 -25.44
N SER A 232 19.94 5.77 -24.98
CA SER A 232 19.65 4.59 -25.81
C SER A 232 18.17 4.21 -25.83
N ALA A 233 17.28 4.97 -25.19
CA ALA A 233 15.87 4.64 -25.16
C ALA A 233 15.20 4.76 -26.53
N GLU A 234 14.30 3.84 -26.85
CA GLU A 234 13.45 3.93 -28.03
C GLU A 234 12.26 4.83 -27.74
N ILE A 235 12.06 5.87 -28.54
CA ILE A 235 11.09 6.95 -28.28
C ILE A 235 9.66 6.44 -28.15
N GLU A 236 9.17 5.68 -29.13
CA GLU A 236 7.78 5.21 -29.15
C GLU A 236 7.41 4.29 -27.96
N PRO A 237 8.21 3.25 -27.62
CA PRO A 237 7.98 2.46 -26.43
C PRO A 237 8.07 3.27 -25.15
N ALA A 238 9.04 4.19 -25.04
CA ALA A 238 9.23 5.04 -23.87
C ALA A 238 8.00 5.94 -23.62
N LEU A 239 7.48 6.58 -24.67
CA LEU A 239 6.27 7.40 -24.58
C LEU A 239 5.07 6.60 -24.07
N LYS A 240 4.84 5.38 -24.56
CA LYS A 240 3.73 4.51 -24.10
C LYS A 240 3.86 4.19 -22.60
N ILE A 241 5.07 3.90 -22.12
CA ILE A 241 5.33 3.61 -20.72
C ILE A 241 5.04 4.85 -19.87
N ILE A 242 5.52 6.03 -20.27
CA ILE A 242 5.37 7.28 -19.51
C ILE A 242 3.91 7.73 -19.49
N VAL A 243 3.21 7.66 -20.62
CA VAL A 243 1.76 7.96 -20.68
C VAL A 243 1.02 7.03 -19.71
N ASN A 244 1.26 5.73 -19.76
CA ASN A 244 0.66 4.79 -18.82
C ASN A 244 1.01 5.13 -17.37
N ALA A 245 2.29 5.39 -17.07
CA ALA A 245 2.77 5.67 -15.73
C ALA A 245 2.16 6.95 -15.12
N LYS A 246 1.80 7.94 -15.94
CA LYS A 246 1.20 9.19 -15.47
C LYS A 246 -0.32 9.22 -15.52
N THR A 247 -0.93 8.66 -16.55
CA THR A 247 -2.34 8.94 -16.87
C THR A 247 -3.33 7.83 -16.49
N GLN A 248 -2.86 6.58 -16.32
CA GLN A 248 -3.74 5.46 -16.01
C GLN A 248 -4.54 5.70 -14.71
N ARG A 249 -3.89 6.22 -13.67
CA ARG A 249 -4.52 6.60 -12.41
C ARG A 249 -3.64 7.62 -11.66
N PRO A 250 -3.78 8.91 -11.94
CA PRO A 250 -2.87 9.95 -11.44
C PRO A 250 -2.79 10.05 -9.92
N SER A 251 -3.85 9.66 -9.22
CA SER A 251 -3.99 9.79 -7.75
C SER A 251 -3.45 8.60 -6.95
N THR A 252 -2.49 7.83 -7.50
CA THR A 252 -1.89 6.69 -6.81
C THR A 252 -0.39 6.85 -6.60
N CYS A 253 0.10 6.31 -5.49
CA CYS A 253 1.48 6.48 -5.03
C CYS A 253 2.57 5.91 -5.96
N ASN A 254 2.22 5.05 -6.92
CA ASN A 254 3.14 4.50 -7.92
C ASN A 254 3.06 5.23 -9.27
N THR A 255 2.34 6.36 -9.34
CA THR A 255 2.31 7.25 -10.49
C THR A 255 3.67 7.94 -10.64
N VAL A 256 4.16 8.11 -11.87
CA VAL A 256 5.39 8.88 -12.10
C VAL A 256 5.15 10.36 -11.80
N GLU A 257 6.04 10.97 -11.02
CA GLU A 257 5.97 12.39 -10.66
C GLU A 257 7.11 13.20 -11.29
N THR A 258 8.24 12.55 -11.57
CA THR A 258 9.40 13.20 -12.21
C THR A 258 9.95 12.34 -13.34
N LEU A 259 10.14 12.98 -14.50
CA LEU A 259 10.80 12.42 -15.66
C LEU A 259 12.20 13.01 -15.79
N LEU A 260 13.22 12.16 -15.81
CA LEU A 260 14.62 12.53 -15.98
C LEU A 260 15.07 12.12 -17.38
N VAL A 261 15.35 13.07 -18.24
CA VAL A 261 15.67 12.81 -19.65
C VAL A 261 17.15 13.09 -19.93
N HIS A 262 17.88 12.06 -20.38
CA HIS A 262 19.29 12.21 -20.73
C HIS A 262 19.48 13.26 -21.84
N GLN A 263 20.46 14.17 -21.68
CA GLN A 263 20.69 15.27 -22.61
C GLN A 263 20.87 14.81 -24.05
N GLY A 264 21.45 13.61 -24.27
CA GLY A 264 21.73 13.04 -25.59
C GLY A 264 20.48 12.74 -26.42
N ILE A 265 19.34 12.47 -25.79
CA ILE A 265 18.07 12.19 -26.47
C ILE A 265 17.03 13.31 -26.31
N ALA A 266 17.27 14.27 -25.42
CA ALA A 266 16.29 15.28 -25.02
C ALA A 266 15.72 16.07 -26.20
N SER A 267 16.56 16.46 -27.16
CA SER A 267 16.15 17.28 -28.33
C SER A 267 15.15 16.59 -29.26
N THR A 268 15.16 15.26 -29.32
CA THR A 268 14.23 14.45 -30.13
C THR A 268 13.07 13.92 -29.30
N PHE A 269 13.31 13.59 -28.04
CA PHE A 269 12.32 12.99 -27.17
C PHE A 269 11.30 14.00 -26.63
N LEU A 270 11.74 15.18 -26.15
CA LEU A 270 10.85 16.14 -25.48
C LEU A 270 9.76 16.72 -26.40
N PRO A 271 10.00 17.02 -27.69
CA PRO A 271 8.92 17.43 -28.60
C PRO A 271 7.88 16.31 -28.82
N ALA A 272 8.29 15.05 -28.88
CA ALA A 272 7.38 13.93 -29.00
C ALA A 272 6.58 13.71 -27.69
N LEU A 273 7.22 13.87 -26.52
CA LEU A 273 6.58 13.85 -25.22
C LEU A 273 5.51 14.93 -25.10
N SER A 274 5.83 16.17 -25.51
CA SER A 274 4.90 17.30 -25.49
C SER A 274 3.59 17.00 -26.22
N LYS A 275 3.67 16.34 -27.37
CA LYS A 275 2.48 15.96 -28.13
C LYS A 275 1.62 14.95 -27.37
N GLN A 276 2.20 13.90 -26.81
CA GLN A 276 1.47 12.87 -26.07
C GLN A 276 0.86 13.41 -24.77
N MET A 277 1.59 14.31 -24.07
CA MET A 277 1.11 14.90 -22.83
C MET A 277 -0.03 15.89 -23.07
N ALA A 278 0.00 16.64 -24.18
CA ALA A 278 -1.11 17.51 -24.59
C ALA A 278 -2.41 16.71 -24.83
N GLU A 279 -2.30 15.58 -25.55
CA GLU A 279 -3.45 14.68 -25.82
C GLU A 279 -4.05 14.11 -24.52
N SER A 280 -3.21 13.97 -23.48
CA SER A 280 -3.59 13.41 -22.17
C SER A 280 -3.96 14.49 -21.14
N GLY A 281 -3.87 15.76 -21.47
CA GLY A 281 -4.15 16.87 -20.55
C GLY A 281 -3.15 17.01 -19.40
N VAL A 282 -1.91 16.56 -19.57
CA VAL A 282 -0.85 16.64 -18.56
C VAL A 282 -0.12 17.97 -18.66
N THR A 283 0.04 18.67 -17.53
CA THR A 283 0.90 19.84 -17.42
C THR A 283 2.34 19.42 -17.11
N LEU A 284 3.28 19.94 -17.88
CA LEU A 284 4.72 19.68 -17.71
C LEU A 284 5.37 20.82 -16.89
N HIS A 285 5.96 20.49 -15.77
CA HIS A 285 6.79 21.39 -14.96
C HIS A 285 8.26 21.17 -15.35
N ALA A 286 8.79 22.04 -16.17
CA ALA A 286 10.06 21.83 -16.85
C ALA A 286 11.22 22.62 -16.22
N ASP A 287 12.39 21.97 -16.09
CA ASP A 287 13.63 22.68 -15.76
C ASP A 287 14.06 23.60 -16.91
N THR A 288 15.05 24.43 -16.68
CA THR A 288 15.49 25.43 -17.67
C THR A 288 15.86 24.81 -19.02
N ASN A 289 16.51 23.63 -19.03
CA ASN A 289 16.93 22.96 -20.24
C ASN A 289 15.76 22.31 -20.98
N ALA A 290 14.86 21.66 -20.25
CA ALA A 290 13.66 21.07 -20.81
C ALA A 290 12.69 22.15 -21.32
N LEU A 291 12.58 23.29 -20.64
CA LEU A 291 11.72 24.40 -21.01
C LEU A 291 12.04 24.91 -22.42
N VAL A 292 13.31 25.09 -22.74
CA VAL A 292 13.77 25.52 -24.08
C VAL A 292 13.35 24.53 -25.16
N LEU A 293 13.46 23.22 -24.89
CA LEU A 293 13.14 22.14 -25.85
C LEU A 293 11.64 21.89 -25.99
N LEU A 294 10.84 22.25 -24.98
CA LEU A 294 9.38 22.13 -24.98
C LEU A 294 8.68 23.38 -25.52
N GLN A 295 9.40 24.49 -25.68
CA GLN A 295 8.86 25.76 -26.13
C GLN A 295 8.23 25.65 -27.52
N GLY A 296 6.97 26.11 -27.67
CA GLY A 296 6.21 26.03 -28.91
C GLY A 296 5.56 24.67 -29.18
N GLY A 297 5.74 23.70 -28.28
CA GLY A 297 5.00 22.43 -28.29
C GLY A 297 3.54 22.58 -27.84
N PRO A 298 2.69 21.56 -28.08
CA PRO A 298 1.26 21.63 -27.80
C PRO A 298 0.89 21.42 -26.31
N ALA A 299 1.77 20.87 -25.47
CA ALA A 299 1.50 20.66 -24.05
C ALA A 299 1.47 21.97 -23.25
N SER A 300 0.73 21.99 -22.16
CA SER A 300 0.87 23.02 -21.12
C SER A 300 2.24 22.87 -20.44
N VAL A 301 3.08 23.90 -20.51
CA VAL A 301 4.43 23.86 -19.93
C VAL A 301 4.63 25.06 -19.02
N VAL A 302 5.08 24.81 -17.81
CA VAL A 302 5.41 25.83 -16.80
C VAL A 302 6.81 25.58 -16.22
N PRO A 303 7.52 26.62 -15.76
CA PRO A 303 8.80 26.39 -15.07
C PRO A 303 8.60 25.60 -13.79
N VAL A 304 9.44 24.59 -13.54
CA VAL A 304 9.45 23.86 -12.28
C VAL A 304 10.02 24.72 -11.15
N LYS A 305 9.47 24.59 -9.96
CA LYS A 305 10.07 25.14 -8.73
C LYS A 305 10.86 24.04 -8.03
N ALA A 306 11.94 24.40 -7.34
CA ALA A 306 12.82 23.41 -6.70
C ALA A 306 12.08 22.48 -5.73
N GLU A 307 11.12 23.02 -4.97
CA GLU A 307 10.33 22.27 -3.99
C GLU A 307 9.43 21.21 -4.64
N GLN A 308 9.03 21.41 -5.91
CA GLN A 308 8.13 20.50 -6.62
C GLN A 308 8.75 19.15 -6.96
N TYR A 309 10.07 19.02 -6.89
CA TYR A 309 10.72 17.70 -7.05
C TYR A 309 10.47 16.77 -5.85
N ASP A 310 10.09 17.33 -4.69
CA ASP A 310 9.74 16.57 -3.49
C ASP A 310 8.21 16.32 -3.38
N ASP A 311 7.41 16.87 -4.31
CA ASP A 311 5.96 16.79 -4.27
C ASP A 311 5.42 15.52 -4.94
N GLU A 312 4.49 14.86 -4.26
CA GLU A 312 3.59 13.88 -4.84
C GLU A 312 2.35 14.61 -5.35
N PHE A 313 2.28 14.92 -6.65
CA PHE A 313 1.20 15.74 -7.23
C PHE A 313 -0.19 15.11 -7.11
N LEU A 314 -0.28 13.80 -7.29
CA LEU A 314 -1.55 13.06 -7.34
C LEU A 314 -2.54 13.60 -8.40
N SER A 315 -2.04 14.26 -9.41
CA SER A 315 -2.77 14.94 -10.49
C SER A 315 -2.08 14.74 -11.85
N LEU A 316 -2.63 15.33 -12.90
CA LEU A 316 -2.04 15.32 -14.24
C LEU A 316 -0.92 16.37 -14.38
N ASP A 317 -0.02 16.40 -13.43
CA ASP A 317 1.17 17.24 -13.38
C ASP A 317 2.43 16.35 -13.40
N LEU A 318 3.46 16.70 -14.15
CA LEU A 318 4.68 15.92 -14.33
C LEU A 318 5.90 16.83 -14.37
N ASN A 319 6.84 16.63 -13.45
CA ASN A 319 8.16 17.27 -13.52
C ASN A 319 8.97 16.68 -14.68
N VAL A 320 9.68 17.54 -15.41
CA VAL A 320 10.60 17.15 -16.49
C VAL A 320 11.93 17.85 -16.30
N LYS A 321 12.99 17.07 -16.12
CA LYS A 321 14.35 17.56 -15.94
C LYS A 321 15.28 16.91 -16.96
N VAL A 322 16.11 17.71 -17.64
CA VAL A 322 17.19 17.21 -18.46
C VAL A 322 18.41 16.94 -17.59
N VAL A 323 18.91 15.72 -17.63
CA VAL A 323 20.10 15.28 -16.87
C VAL A 323 21.28 15.07 -17.79
N ALA A 324 22.49 15.32 -17.28
CA ALA A 324 23.72 15.20 -18.05
C ALA A 324 24.01 13.73 -18.42
N ASP A 325 23.80 12.83 -17.47
CA ASP A 325 24.06 11.40 -17.60
C ASP A 325 23.28 10.60 -16.55
N LEU A 326 23.58 9.29 -16.47
CA LEU A 326 22.95 8.39 -15.50
C LEU A 326 23.34 8.71 -14.06
N ASP A 327 24.55 9.24 -13.82
CA ASP A 327 25.00 9.63 -12.47
C ASP A 327 24.18 10.80 -11.93
N ASP A 328 23.90 11.81 -12.75
CA ASP A 328 23.05 12.94 -12.42
C ASP A 328 21.59 12.49 -12.15
N ALA A 329 21.07 11.55 -12.97
CA ALA A 329 19.74 10.97 -12.75
C ALA A 329 19.65 10.22 -11.42
N ILE A 330 20.62 9.37 -11.10
CA ILE A 330 20.66 8.60 -9.85
C ILE A 330 20.83 9.54 -8.64
N ALA A 331 21.65 10.58 -8.76
CA ALA A 331 21.80 11.58 -7.71
C ALA A 331 20.48 12.30 -7.42
N HIS A 332 19.75 12.69 -8.47
CA HIS A 332 18.43 13.31 -8.32
C HIS A 332 17.42 12.37 -7.62
N ILE A 333 17.38 11.09 -8.01
CA ILE A 333 16.49 10.10 -7.35
C ILE A 333 16.86 9.92 -5.87
N ARG A 334 18.15 9.94 -5.53
CA ARG A 334 18.60 9.85 -4.13
C ARG A 334 18.20 11.05 -3.29
N GLU A 335 18.18 12.23 -3.89
CA GLU A 335 17.84 13.49 -3.22
C GLU A 335 16.33 13.64 -3.03
N HIS A 336 15.54 13.40 -4.08
CA HIS A 336 14.11 13.72 -4.13
C HIS A 336 13.18 12.50 -4.04
N GLY A 337 13.70 11.30 -4.26
CA GLY A 337 12.89 10.07 -4.27
C GLY A 337 12.45 9.64 -2.88
N THR A 338 11.30 8.99 -2.81
CA THR A 338 10.72 8.41 -1.59
C THR A 338 11.00 6.92 -1.44
N GLN A 339 11.89 6.37 -2.25
CA GLN A 339 12.23 4.94 -2.30
C GLN A 339 11.00 4.04 -2.62
N HIS A 340 10.04 4.57 -3.37
CA HIS A 340 8.82 3.84 -3.72
C HIS A 340 9.02 3.02 -4.99
N SER A 341 8.99 3.64 -6.16
CA SER A 341 9.05 2.96 -7.46
C SER A 341 9.76 3.83 -8.48
N ASP A 342 10.87 3.35 -9.02
CA ASP A 342 11.63 4.08 -10.02
C ASP A 342 11.95 3.18 -11.21
N ALA A 343 12.05 3.77 -12.41
CA ALA A 343 12.28 3.06 -13.65
C ALA A 343 13.37 3.69 -14.50
N ILE A 344 14.05 2.87 -15.29
CA ILE A 344 14.90 3.29 -16.38
C ILE A 344 14.37 2.74 -17.72
N LEU A 345 14.34 3.58 -18.74
CA LEU A 345 14.04 3.22 -20.10
C LEU A 345 15.34 3.25 -20.89
N THR A 346 15.89 2.09 -21.25
CA THR A 346 17.22 1.94 -21.86
C THR A 346 17.30 0.69 -22.72
N ARG A 347 18.19 0.70 -23.72
CA ARG A 347 18.61 -0.49 -24.48
C ARG A 347 20.02 -0.91 -24.12
N THR A 348 20.69 -0.17 -23.26
CA THR A 348 22.05 -0.46 -22.81
C THR A 348 22.01 -1.33 -21.54
N LEU A 349 22.42 -2.59 -21.66
CA LEU A 349 22.44 -3.54 -20.54
C LEU A 349 23.26 -2.98 -19.36
N ARG A 350 24.40 -2.36 -19.61
CA ARG A 350 25.26 -1.76 -18.59
C ARG A 350 24.51 -0.70 -17.76
N ASN A 351 23.70 0.17 -18.42
CA ASN A 351 22.96 1.21 -17.73
C ASN A 351 21.78 0.63 -16.95
N ALA A 352 21.13 -0.42 -17.49
CA ALA A 352 20.11 -1.16 -16.79
C ALA A 352 20.65 -1.80 -15.50
N ASP A 353 21.79 -2.52 -15.57
CA ASP A 353 22.43 -3.15 -14.43
C ASP A 353 22.87 -2.13 -13.37
N ARG A 354 23.46 -1.01 -13.80
CA ARG A 354 23.85 0.07 -12.89
C ARG A 354 22.63 0.63 -12.17
N PHE A 355 21.58 0.96 -12.90
CA PHE A 355 20.35 1.53 -12.32
C PHE A 355 19.74 0.60 -11.27
N VAL A 356 19.58 -0.68 -11.59
CA VAL A 356 19.02 -1.68 -10.67
C VAL A 356 19.85 -1.84 -9.40
N ASN A 357 21.18 -1.73 -9.51
CA ASN A 357 22.07 -1.90 -8.35
C ASN A 357 22.26 -0.61 -7.53
N GLU A 358 22.16 0.56 -8.15
CA GLU A 358 22.46 1.83 -7.51
C GLU A 358 21.22 2.59 -7.00
N VAL A 359 20.03 2.32 -7.57
CA VAL A 359 18.75 2.89 -7.11
C VAL A 359 18.12 1.96 -6.09
N ASP A 360 17.98 2.46 -4.84
CA ASP A 360 17.50 1.67 -3.72
C ASP A 360 16.03 1.97 -3.40
N SER A 361 15.16 1.73 -4.38
CA SER A 361 13.71 1.83 -4.22
C SER A 361 13.08 0.46 -3.97
N SER A 362 11.88 0.45 -3.40
CA SER A 362 11.17 -0.80 -3.07
C SER A 362 10.81 -1.60 -4.33
N ALA A 363 10.63 -0.92 -5.45
CA ALA A 363 10.47 -1.51 -6.76
C ALA A 363 11.29 -0.73 -7.80
N VAL A 364 12.13 -1.43 -8.55
CA VAL A 364 12.97 -0.86 -9.60
C VAL A 364 12.66 -1.57 -10.91
N TYR A 365 12.41 -0.79 -11.97
CA TYR A 365 11.99 -1.31 -13.27
C TYR A 365 12.97 -0.97 -14.38
N VAL A 366 13.10 -1.89 -15.31
CA VAL A 366 13.78 -1.68 -16.58
C VAL A 366 12.75 -1.84 -17.69
N ASN A 367 12.55 -0.80 -18.49
CA ASN A 367 11.60 -0.77 -19.63
C ASN A 367 10.16 -1.15 -19.24
N ALA A 368 9.71 -0.74 -18.07
CA ALA A 368 8.35 -0.99 -17.58
C ALA A 368 7.81 0.21 -16.80
N SER A 369 6.50 0.30 -16.70
CA SER A 369 5.78 1.35 -15.98
C SER A 369 5.88 1.16 -14.46
N THR A 370 6.04 2.24 -13.72
CA THR A 370 5.99 2.25 -12.24
C THR A 370 4.63 1.79 -11.70
N ARG A 371 3.58 1.83 -12.54
CA ARG A 371 2.24 1.37 -12.21
C ARG A 371 2.14 -0.12 -11.88
N PHE A 372 3.15 -0.92 -12.20
CA PHE A 372 3.21 -2.32 -11.78
C PHE A 372 3.44 -2.54 -10.29
N THR A 373 3.83 -1.53 -9.50
CA THR A 373 3.98 -1.66 -8.04
C THR A 373 2.61 -1.78 -7.36
N ASP A 374 2.02 -2.95 -7.45
CA ASP A 374 0.67 -3.29 -7.00
C ASP A 374 0.64 -4.78 -6.64
N GLY A 375 0.00 -5.13 -5.52
CA GLY A 375 -0.05 -6.52 -5.05
C GLY A 375 -0.73 -7.47 -6.02
N GLY A 376 -1.76 -7.02 -6.75
CA GLY A 376 -2.40 -7.81 -7.80
C GLY A 376 -1.47 -8.04 -8.98
N GLN A 377 -0.76 -6.99 -9.42
CA GLN A 377 0.18 -7.07 -10.55
C GLN A 377 1.43 -7.90 -10.20
N PHE A 378 1.86 -7.92 -8.95
CA PHE A 378 2.98 -8.74 -8.46
C PHE A 378 2.60 -10.20 -8.20
N GLY A 379 1.35 -10.57 -8.45
CA GLY A 379 0.88 -11.94 -8.21
C GLY A 379 0.63 -12.27 -6.74
N LEU A 380 0.62 -11.25 -5.86
CA LEU A 380 0.32 -11.43 -4.43
C LEU A 380 -1.19 -11.55 -4.16
N GLY A 381 -2.02 -11.27 -5.17
CA GLY A 381 -3.48 -11.34 -5.14
C GLY A 381 -4.15 -10.19 -4.42
N ALA A 382 -3.58 -9.68 -3.34
CA ALA A 382 -4.06 -8.53 -2.58
C ALA A 382 -2.92 -7.87 -1.81
N GLU A 383 -3.11 -6.62 -1.39
CA GLU A 383 -2.14 -5.91 -0.56
C GLU A 383 -2.83 -5.09 0.53
N VAL A 384 -2.20 -5.00 1.68
CA VAL A 384 -2.64 -4.12 2.79
C VAL A 384 -2.05 -2.71 2.64
N ALA A 385 -0.85 -2.58 2.12
CA ALA A 385 -0.12 -1.34 1.89
C ALA A 385 1.07 -1.56 0.97
N VAL A 386 1.74 -0.47 0.55
CA VAL A 386 3.08 -0.51 -0.05
C VAL A 386 4.05 0.09 0.95
N SER A 387 5.07 -0.67 1.36
CA SER A 387 6.12 -0.21 2.29
C SER A 387 7.36 0.23 1.54
N THR A 388 7.92 1.38 1.91
CA THR A 388 9.22 1.86 1.41
C THR A 388 10.36 1.61 2.39
N GLN A 389 10.06 1.09 3.58
CA GLN A 389 11.05 0.83 4.63
C GLN A 389 11.87 -0.43 4.33
N LYS A 390 13.12 -0.45 4.82
CA LYS A 390 14.01 -1.62 4.77
C LYS A 390 13.80 -2.52 5.99
N LEU A 391 12.58 -3.06 6.12
CA LEU A 391 12.20 -3.99 7.19
C LEU A 391 11.88 -5.38 6.62
N HIS A 392 11.21 -6.22 7.39
CA HIS A 392 10.76 -7.55 6.92
C HIS A 392 9.77 -7.48 5.76
N ALA A 393 9.05 -6.36 5.61
CA ALA A 393 8.14 -6.07 4.51
C ALA A 393 8.58 -4.81 3.77
N ARG A 394 8.76 -4.91 2.45
CA ARG A 394 9.13 -3.82 1.55
C ARG A 394 8.44 -4.00 0.20
N GLY A 395 7.98 -2.91 -0.42
CA GLY A 395 7.12 -2.95 -1.60
C GLY A 395 5.68 -3.31 -1.26
N PRO A 396 4.89 -3.84 -2.21
CA PRO A 396 3.53 -4.29 -1.97
C PRO A 396 3.46 -5.37 -0.87
N MET A 397 2.64 -5.13 0.13
CA MET A 397 2.52 -5.99 1.32
C MET A 397 1.34 -6.94 1.18
N GLY A 398 1.58 -8.13 0.63
CA GLY A 398 0.62 -9.23 0.62
C GLY A 398 0.57 -9.99 1.95
N LEU A 399 0.03 -11.23 1.91
CA LEU A 399 -0.17 -12.05 3.11
C LEU A 399 1.12 -12.36 3.87
N GLU A 400 2.24 -12.60 3.19
CA GLU A 400 3.52 -12.88 3.85
C GLU A 400 4.01 -11.72 4.72
N ALA A 401 3.77 -10.48 4.28
CA ALA A 401 4.15 -9.29 5.02
C ALA A 401 3.40 -9.12 6.35
N LEU A 402 2.26 -9.79 6.51
CA LEU A 402 1.47 -9.84 7.76
C LEU A 402 1.88 -11.01 8.67
N THR A 403 3.02 -11.64 8.40
CA THR A 403 3.59 -12.73 9.18
C THR A 403 5.01 -12.40 9.62
N THR A 404 5.45 -13.10 10.66
CA THR A 404 6.86 -13.19 11.05
C THR A 404 7.25 -14.68 11.12
N TYR A 405 8.33 -15.02 11.80
CA TYR A 405 8.73 -16.41 11.99
C TYR A 405 9.18 -16.66 13.43
N LYS A 406 9.13 -17.93 13.82
CA LYS A 406 9.78 -18.42 15.04
C LYS A 406 10.71 -19.56 14.74
N TRP A 407 11.73 -19.73 15.56
CA TRP A 407 12.61 -20.88 15.52
C TRP A 407 12.03 -22.01 16.35
N ILE A 408 12.05 -23.23 15.80
CA ILE A 408 11.58 -24.45 16.48
C ILE A 408 12.71 -25.45 16.45
N GLY A 409 13.17 -25.87 17.61
CA GLY A 409 14.20 -26.90 17.76
C GLY A 409 13.58 -28.22 18.22
N PHE A 410 13.92 -29.29 17.55
CA PHE A 410 13.58 -30.65 17.96
C PHE A 410 14.86 -31.39 18.33
N GLY A 411 14.98 -31.83 19.57
CA GLY A 411 16.07 -32.62 20.10
C GLY A 411 15.59 -33.99 20.59
N ASP A 412 16.54 -34.83 20.89
CA ASP A 412 16.37 -36.10 21.63
C ASP A 412 17.27 -35.97 22.86
N ASP A 413 16.77 -35.33 23.92
CA ASP A 413 17.50 -34.95 25.13
C ASP A 413 18.81 -34.22 24.84
N THR A 414 18.84 -33.46 23.72
CA THR A 414 20.02 -32.75 23.20
C THR A 414 20.36 -31.56 24.10
N ILE A 415 21.61 -31.54 24.59
CA ILE A 415 22.15 -30.45 25.41
C ILE A 415 23.18 -29.64 24.63
N ARG A 416 23.35 -28.37 25.02
CA ARG A 416 24.45 -27.56 24.51
C ARG A 416 25.73 -27.97 25.24
N ALA A 417 26.76 -28.40 24.50
CA ALA A 417 28.09 -28.66 25.03
C ALA A 417 28.81 -27.40 25.45
#